data_d6f96bb1e528b46054d61502a007868e
#
_entry.id   d6f96bb1e528b46054d61502a007868e
#
_cell.length_a   1.000
_cell.length_b   1.000
_cell.length_c   1.000
_cell.angle_alpha   90.00
_cell.angle_beta   90.00
_cell.angle_gamma   90.00
#
_symmetry.space_group_name_H-M   'P 1'
#
loop_
_entity.id
_entity.type
_entity.pdbx_description
1 polymer ?
#
loop_
_entity_poly.entity_id
_entity_poly.type
_entity_poly.pdbx_seq_one_letter_code
_entity_poly.pdbx_strand_id
1 'polypeptide(L)' 'MTIKDKKKYEEVDARLEQLLEKGTELGGMDLLSEEEQEEMKVLSEAAYIWECE' A
#
# COMPACT_ATOMS: atom_id res chain seq x y z
N MET A 1 13.97 -17.35 1.15
CA MET A 1 13.94 -16.20 0.80
C MET A 1 12.79 -15.73 0.22
N THR A 2 12.61 -14.72 0.36
CA THR A 2 11.42 -14.45 0.26
C THR A 2 11.10 -13.46 -0.70
N ILE A 3 11.61 -12.38 -0.77
CA ILE A 3 11.25 -11.43 -1.75
C ILE A 3 12.11 -11.64 -2.92
N LYS A 4 11.64 -12.38 -3.89
CA LYS A 4 12.35 -12.58 -5.08
C LYS A 4 12.36 -11.34 -5.89
N ASP A 5 11.31 -10.53 -5.78
CA ASP A 5 11.16 -9.40 -6.63
C ASP A 5 11.19 -8.17 -5.78
N LYS A 6 12.35 -7.75 -5.41
CA LYS A 6 12.48 -6.56 -4.63
C LYS A 6 11.86 -5.35 -5.31
N LYS A 7 11.94 -5.33 -6.64
CA LYS A 7 11.33 -4.23 -7.39
C LYS A 7 9.83 -4.17 -7.16
N LYS A 8 9.19 -5.32 -7.18
CA LYS A 8 7.76 -5.36 -6.96
C LYS A 8 7.40 -4.87 -5.58
N TYR A 9 8.18 -5.28 -4.59
CA TYR A 9 7.93 -4.85 -3.24
C TYR A 9 8.07 -3.33 -3.14
N GLU A 10 9.07 -2.78 -3.78
CA GLU A 10 9.27 -1.34 -3.77
C GLU A 10 8.12 -0.61 -4.44
N GLU A 11 7.59 -1.18 -5.50
CA GLU A 11 6.45 -0.57 -6.17
C GLU A 11 5.22 -0.54 -5.28
N VAL A 12 4.99 -1.65 -4.58
CA VAL A 12 3.87 -1.71 -3.67
C VAL A 12 4.03 -0.68 -2.55
N ASP A 13 5.22 -0.61 -2.01
CA ASP A 13 5.49 0.32 -0.93
C ASP A 13 5.31 1.76 -1.39
N ALA A 14 5.81 2.07 -2.57
CA ALA A 14 5.68 3.42 -3.11
C ALA A 14 4.21 3.79 -3.31
N ARG A 15 3.43 2.84 -3.81
CA ARG A 15 2.01 3.11 -4.02
C ARG A 15 1.30 3.32 -2.70
N LEU A 16 1.64 2.51 -1.71
CA LEU A 16 1.07 2.69 -0.38
C LEU A 16 1.36 4.08 0.17
N GLU A 17 2.59 4.52 0.00
CA GLU A 17 2.96 5.83 0.47
C GLU A 17 2.15 6.91 -0.21
N GLN A 18 1.94 6.78 -1.50
CA GLN A 18 1.14 7.76 -2.23
C GLN A 18 -0.28 7.83 -1.69
N LEU A 19 -0.86 6.68 -1.43
CA LEU A 19 -2.21 6.65 -0.90
C LEU A 19 -2.28 7.23 0.50
N LEU A 20 -1.28 6.92 1.31
CA LEU A 20 -1.22 7.48 2.65
C LEU A 20 -1.12 8.99 2.62
N GLU A 21 -0.27 9.49 1.74
CA GLU A 21 -0.09 10.91 1.61
C GLU A 21 -1.38 11.59 1.18
N LYS A 22 -2.05 10.99 0.21
CA LYS A 22 -3.30 11.54 -0.28
C LYS A 22 -4.35 11.57 0.83
N GLY A 23 -4.43 10.49 1.59
CA GLY A 23 -5.37 10.44 2.69
C GLY A 23 -5.09 11.52 3.72
N THR A 24 -3.82 11.73 4.02
CA THR A 24 -3.45 12.76 4.97
C THR A 24 -3.82 14.15 4.45
N GLU A 25 -3.61 14.38 3.17
CA GLU A 25 -3.95 15.66 2.58
C GLU A 25 -5.45 15.92 2.60
N LEU A 26 -6.22 14.88 2.38
CA LEU A 26 -7.67 15.01 2.40
C LEU A 26 -8.21 15.17 3.81
N GLY A 27 -7.44 14.82 4.79
CA GLY A 27 -7.89 14.93 6.16
C GLY A 27 -8.23 13.62 6.81
N GLY A 28 -8.08 12.52 6.10
CA GLY A 28 -8.36 11.21 6.66
C GLY A 28 -8.46 10.17 5.58
N MET A 29 -8.16 8.93 5.94
CA MET A 29 -8.23 7.85 4.98
C MET A 29 -9.65 7.58 4.53
N ASP A 30 -10.61 7.91 5.37
CA ASP A 30 -12.01 7.72 5.02
C ASP A 30 -12.42 8.53 3.81
N LEU A 31 -11.68 9.57 3.50
CA LEU A 31 -12.03 10.45 2.41
C LEU A 31 -11.53 9.95 1.07
N LEU A 32 -10.74 8.90 1.08
CA LEU A 32 -10.33 8.26 -0.16
C LEU A 32 -11.54 7.56 -0.78
N SER A 33 -11.48 7.40 -2.11
CA SER A 33 -12.57 6.69 -2.78
C SER A 33 -12.53 5.22 -2.37
N GLU A 34 -13.64 4.55 -2.62
CA GLU A 34 -13.73 3.14 -2.26
C GLU A 34 -12.65 2.32 -2.95
N GLU A 35 -12.40 2.63 -4.20
CA GLU A 35 -11.38 1.91 -4.93
C GLU A 35 -10.01 2.12 -4.31
N GLU A 36 -9.73 3.34 -3.91
CA GLU A 36 -8.46 3.64 -3.30
C GLU A 36 -8.32 2.97 -1.95
N GLN A 37 -9.38 2.95 -1.18
CA GLN A 37 -9.34 2.28 0.12
C GLN A 37 -9.09 0.80 -0.04
N GLU A 38 -9.75 0.20 -1.00
CA GLU A 38 -9.58 -1.22 -1.25
C GLU A 38 -8.16 -1.52 -1.75
N GLU A 39 -7.68 -0.69 -2.66
CA GLU A 39 -6.32 -0.87 -3.15
C GLU A 39 -5.32 -0.80 -2.00
N MET A 40 -5.51 0.15 -1.11
CA MET A 40 -4.63 0.27 0.03
C MET A 40 -4.64 -0.98 0.88
N LYS A 41 -5.81 -1.53 1.10
CA LYS A 41 -5.92 -2.75 1.87
C LYS A 41 -5.19 -3.91 1.21
N VAL A 42 -5.38 -4.07 -0.10
CA VAL A 42 -4.73 -5.16 -0.82
C VAL A 42 -3.21 -4.98 -0.81
N LEU A 43 -2.75 -3.77 -1.04
CA LEU A 43 -1.32 -3.51 -1.05
C LEU A 43 -0.71 -3.74 0.33
N SER A 44 -1.43 -3.36 1.36
CA SER A 44 -0.95 -3.55 2.71
C SER A 44 -0.80 -5.03 3.03
N GLU A 45 -1.77 -5.83 2.60
CA GLU A 45 -1.69 -7.26 2.82
C GLU A 45 -0.52 -7.88 2.06
N ALA A 46 -0.33 -7.45 0.84
CA ALA A 46 0.77 -7.99 0.05
C ALA A 46 2.12 -7.66 0.69
N ALA A 47 2.25 -6.45 1.17
CA ALA A 47 3.50 -6.06 1.81
C ALA A 47 3.71 -6.85 3.10
N TYR A 48 2.65 -7.07 3.84
CA TYR A 48 2.74 -7.83 5.08
C TYR A 48 3.21 -9.27 4.80
N ILE A 49 2.63 -9.88 3.78
CA ILE A 49 3.01 -11.24 3.44
C ILE A 49 4.48 -11.32 3.08
N TRP A 50 4.95 -10.36 2.31
CA TRP A 50 6.35 -10.36 1.92
C TRP A 50 7.28 -10.15 3.10
N GLU A 51 6.88 -9.31 4.02
CA GLU A 51 7.70 -9.04 5.18
C GLU A 51 7.73 -10.20 6.16
N CYS A 52 6.65 -10.92 6.22
CA CYS A 52 6.55 -12.03 7.13
C CYS A 52 7.39 -13.21 6.71
N GLU A 53 7.71 -13.29 5.48
CA GLU A 53 8.53 -14.37 5.03
C GLU A 53 9.97 -14.09 5.27
#